data_743304051b2386da7b7f84deba5e680f
#
_entry.id   743304051b2386da7b7f84deba5e680f
#
_cell.length_a   1.000
_cell.length_b   1.000
_cell.length_c   1.000
_cell.angle_alpha   90.00
_cell.angle_beta   90.00
_cell.angle_gamma   90.00
#
_symmetry.space_group_name_H-M   'P 1'
#
loop_
_entity.id
_entity.type
_entity.pdbx_description
1 polymer ?
#
loop_
_entity_poly.entity_id
_entity_poly.type
_entity_poly.pdbx_seq_one_letter_code
_entity_poly.pdbx_strand_id
1 'polypeptide(L)'
;MKFLCICAATFAAACLICGCATPPIIVGQPRPPISPGAVRVYQVPPRHFERIAIIDSPAGTSWIFPDRPSTELGISRLREQAAALGANGILLQRVYDVSAGALAIGGGGFGYSGHSFYGGGGNIGGPLINHRVQAAAIYVR
;
A
#
# COMPACT_ATOMS: atom_id res chain seq x y z
N MET A 1 -13.29 38.58 -16.64
CA MET A 1 -13.41 38.06 -15.27
C MET A 1 -13.98 36.64 -15.16
N LYS A 2 -14.76 36.12 -16.12
CA LYS A 2 -15.31 34.73 -16.06
C LYS A 2 -14.28 33.62 -16.35
N PHE A 3 -13.26 33.90 -17.13
CA PHE A 3 -12.21 32.91 -17.46
C PHE A 3 -11.23 32.62 -16.30
N LEU A 4 -11.03 33.58 -15.41
CA LEU A 4 -10.11 33.44 -14.28
C LEU A 4 -10.68 32.50 -13.19
N CYS A 5 -12.01 32.46 -13.01
CA CYS A 5 -12.68 31.57 -12.08
C CYS A 5 -12.64 30.09 -12.49
N ILE A 6 -12.66 29.80 -13.81
CA ILE A 6 -12.68 28.43 -14.32
C ILE A 6 -11.32 27.77 -14.12
N CYS A 7 -10.22 28.51 -14.33
CA CYS A 7 -8.87 27.98 -14.10
C CYS A 7 -8.58 27.71 -12.61
N ALA A 8 -9.13 28.52 -11.71
CA ALA A 8 -8.95 28.30 -10.26
C ALA A 8 -9.72 27.05 -9.77
N ALA A 9 -10.90 26.79 -10.34
CA ALA A 9 -11.70 25.61 -9.97
C ALA A 9 -11.08 24.30 -10.46
N THR A 10 -10.44 24.30 -11.64
CA THR A 10 -9.76 23.10 -12.16
C THR A 10 -8.47 22.79 -11.40
N PHE A 11 -7.75 23.80 -10.90
CA PHE A 11 -6.54 23.57 -10.11
C PHE A 11 -6.84 23.03 -8.69
N ALA A 12 -7.95 23.46 -8.10
CA ALA A 12 -8.39 22.96 -6.79
C ALA A 12 -8.86 21.49 -6.83
N ALA A 13 -9.44 21.04 -7.95
CA ALA A 13 -9.87 19.66 -8.11
C ALA A 13 -8.71 18.67 -8.29
N ALA A 14 -7.55 19.10 -8.78
CA ALA A 14 -6.38 18.26 -8.98
C ALA A 14 -5.64 17.89 -7.67
N CYS A 15 -5.81 18.68 -6.60
CA CYS A 15 -5.15 18.44 -5.31
C CYS A 15 -5.82 17.39 -4.43
N LEU A 16 -7.03 16.92 -4.75
CA LEU A 16 -7.81 16.00 -3.91
C LEU A 16 -7.49 14.50 -4.13
N ILE A 17 -6.55 14.17 -5.03
CA ILE A 17 -6.18 12.78 -5.34
C ILE A 17 -4.86 12.38 -4.65
N CYS A 18 -4.46 13.05 -3.57
CA CYS A 18 -3.38 12.55 -2.72
C CYS A 18 -3.89 11.36 -1.91
N GLY A 19 -3.95 10.18 -2.55
CA GLY A 19 -4.17 8.93 -1.84
C GLY A 19 -3.09 8.72 -0.79
N CYS A 20 -3.46 8.25 0.41
CA CYS A 20 -2.57 7.92 1.51
C CYS A 20 -1.67 6.72 1.15
N ALA A 21 -0.75 6.90 0.21
CA ALA A 21 0.31 5.94 -0.05
C ALA A 21 1.42 6.14 1.00
N THR A 22 1.88 5.06 1.60
CA THR A 22 3.05 5.11 2.48
C THR A 22 4.26 5.55 1.64
N PRO A 23 4.94 6.66 1.99
CA PRO A 23 6.06 7.14 1.19
C PRO A 23 7.20 6.12 1.21
N PRO A 24 7.90 5.93 0.08
CA PRO A 24 9.08 5.06 0.02
C PRO A 24 10.23 5.64 0.86
N ILE A 25 10.97 4.77 1.53
CA ILE A 25 12.21 5.15 2.24
C ILE A 25 13.36 5.04 1.26
N ILE A 26 13.83 6.17 0.76
CA ILE A 26 14.94 6.23 -0.20
C ILE A 26 16.25 5.91 0.52
N VAL A 27 16.98 4.92 0.04
CA VAL A 27 18.28 4.48 0.59
C VAL A 27 19.42 4.57 -0.43
N GLY A 28 19.10 4.69 -1.70
CA GLY A 28 20.04 4.82 -2.80
C GLY A 28 19.65 5.94 -3.75
N GLN A 29 20.12 5.88 -4.98
CA GLN A 29 19.87 6.93 -5.97
C GLN A 29 18.70 6.56 -6.89
N PRO A 30 17.59 7.30 -6.86
CA PRO A 30 16.51 7.12 -7.82
C PRO A 30 16.97 7.35 -9.25
N ARG A 31 16.30 6.68 -10.19
CA ARG A 31 16.57 6.76 -11.63
C ARG A 31 15.32 7.24 -12.37
N PRO A 32 15.41 7.60 -13.64
CA PRO A 32 14.24 7.95 -14.44
C PRO A 32 13.18 6.84 -14.38
N PRO A 33 11.89 7.20 -14.27
CA PRO A 33 10.80 6.23 -14.21
C PRO A 33 10.76 5.28 -15.40
N ILE A 34 10.35 4.05 -15.15
CA ILE A 34 10.18 3.01 -16.18
C ILE A 34 8.74 2.47 -16.15
N SER A 35 8.39 1.61 -17.10
CA SER A 35 7.09 0.93 -17.10
C SER A 35 7.01 -0.09 -15.95
N PRO A 36 5.89 -0.16 -15.19
CA PRO A 36 5.67 -1.17 -14.15
C PRO A 36 5.80 -2.61 -14.64
N GLY A 37 5.46 -2.88 -15.89
CA GLY A 37 5.60 -4.18 -16.52
C GLY A 37 7.07 -4.63 -16.70
N ALA A 38 8.02 -3.68 -16.72
CA ALA A 38 9.44 -3.98 -16.82
C ALA A 38 10.07 -4.36 -15.47
N VAL A 39 9.35 -4.16 -14.36
CA VAL A 39 9.85 -4.47 -13.01
C VAL A 39 9.70 -5.96 -12.72
N ARG A 40 10.81 -6.63 -12.46
CA ARG A 40 10.84 -8.06 -12.10
C ARG A 40 10.69 -8.27 -10.60
N VAL A 41 10.07 -9.37 -10.21
CA VAL A 41 9.92 -9.77 -8.80
C VAL A 41 10.98 -10.80 -8.46
N TYR A 42 11.72 -10.54 -7.38
CA TYR A 42 12.77 -11.41 -6.86
C TYR A 42 12.40 -11.86 -5.45
N GLN A 43 12.52 -13.15 -5.19
CA GLN A 43 12.42 -13.75 -3.85
C GLN A 43 13.81 -13.98 -3.24
N VAL A 44 14.83 -14.12 -4.11
CA VAL A 44 16.24 -14.32 -3.74
C VAL A 44 17.05 -13.15 -4.29
N PRO A 45 17.98 -12.58 -3.53
CA PRO A 45 18.80 -11.48 -3.99
C PRO A 45 19.59 -11.84 -5.25
N PRO A 46 19.54 -11.02 -6.31
CA PRO A 46 20.41 -11.17 -7.47
C PRO A 46 21.88 -10.97 -7.08
N ARG A 47 22.80 -11.50 -7.90
CA ARG A 47 24.24 -11.40 -7.62
C ARG A 47 24.76 -9.95 -7.57
N HIS A 48 24.26 -9.11 -8.47
CA HIS A 48 24.68 -7.71 -8.61
C HIS A 48 23.45 -6.82 -8.66
N PHE A 49 23.22 -6.06 -7.60
CA PHE A 49 22.11 -5.11 -7.54
C PHE A 49 22.43 -3.93 -6.63
N GLU A 50 21.78 -2.82 -6.88
CA GLU A 50 21.78 -1.63 -6.03
C GLU A 50 20.41 -1.48 -5.41
N ARG A 51 20.35 -1.17 -4.12
CA ARG A 51 19.09 -0.80 -3.45
C ARG A 51 18.81 0.66 -3.70
N ILE A 52 17.60 0.98 -4.16
CA ILE A 52 17.14 2.33 -4.38
C ILE A 52 16.29 2.80 -3.21
N ALA A 53 15.31 1.98 -2.80
CA ALA A 53 14.39 2.33 -1.73
C ALA A 53 13.83 1.08 -1.04
N ILE A 54 13.28 1.30 0.15
CA ILE A 54 12.40 0.34 0.82
C ILE A 54 10.98 0.83 0.57
N ILE A 55 10.15 -0.04 0.03
CA ILE A 55 8.77 0.22 -0.34
C ILE A 55 7.84 -0.74 0.40
N ASP A 56 6.67 -0.24 0.74
CA ASP A 56 5.67 -0.97 1.50
C ASP A 56 4.29 -0.74 0.87
N SER A 57 3.52 -1.78 0.73
CA SER A 57 2.20 -1.70 0.13
C SER A 57 1.17 -2.51 0.91
N PRO A 58 -0.04 -1.96 1.12
CA PRO A 58 -1.14 -2.75 1.63
C PRO A 58 -1.53 -3.80 0.58
N ALA A 59 -1.59 -5.06 0.99
CA ALA A 59 -2.02 -6.19 0.16
C ALA A 59 -3.52 -6.48 0.29
N GLY A 60 -4.22 -5.76 1.16
CA GLY A 60 -5.65 -5.92 1.40
C GLY A 60 -5.96 -5.99 2.89
N THR A 61 -7.25 -5.86 3.19
CA THR A 61 -7.80 -6.05 4.53
C THR A 61 -8.64 -7.30 4.51
N SER A 62 -8.33 -8.29 5.32
CA SER A 62 -9.19 -9.45 5.50
C SER A 62 -10.12 -9.24 6.67
N TRP A 63 -11.37 -9.59 6.46
CA TRP A 63 -12.43 -9.55 7.45
C TRP A 63 -13.00 -10.95 7.61
N ILE A 64 -12.92 -11.50 8.79
CA ILE A 64 -13.54 -12.78 9.26
C ILE A 64 -13.10 -14.03 8.49
N PHE A 65 -12.88 -13.95 7.17
CA PHE A 65 -12.40 -15.06 6.36
C PHE A 65 -11.04 -14.72 5.79
N PRO A 66 -10.06 -15.62 5.94
CA PRO A 66 -8.77 -15.47 5.27
C PRO A 66 -8.93 -15.85 3.80
N ASP A 67 -9.77 -15.11 3.06
CA ASP A 67 -9.61 -15.09 1.63
C ASP A 67 -8.19 -14.63 1.40
N ARG A 68 -7.46 -15.42 0.61
CA ARG A 68 -6.07 -15.13 0.28
C ARG A 68 -6.00 -13.66 -0.09
N PRO A 69 -5.44 -12.83 0.79
CA PRO A 69 -5.29 -11.44 0.46
C PRO A 69 -4.57 -11.41 -0.84
N SER A 70 -4.96 -10.55 -1.69
CA SER A 70 -4.37 -10.41 -3.00
C SER A 70 -2.93 -9.93 -2.85
N THR A 71 -2.04 -10.81 -2.41
CA THR A 71 -0.59 -10.60 -2.42
C THR A 71 -0.17 -10.07 -3.79
N GLU A 72 -0.86 -10.52 -4.85
CA GLU A 72 -0.71 -10.01 -6.21
C GLU A 72 -1.06 -8.52 -6.31
N LEU A 73 -2.11 -8.06 -5.65
CA LEU A 73 -2.47 -6.64 -5.62
C LEU A 73 -1.39 -5.82 -4.89
N GLY A 74 -0.87 -6.33 -3.78
CA GLY A 74 0.26 -5.74 -3.08
C GLY A 74 1.51 -5.67 -3.98
N ILE A 75 1.82 -6.76 -4.69
CA ILE A 75 2.94 -6.83 -5.62
C ILE A 75 2.75 -5.86 -6.80
N SER A 76 1.55 -5.73 -7.36
CA SER A 76 1.31 -4.79 -8.47
C SER A 76 1.57 -3.34 -8.04
N ARG A 77 1.10 -2.96 -6.85
CA ARG A 77 1.38 -1.64 -6.28
C ARG A 77 2.86 -1.41 -5.99
N LEU A 78 3.58 -2.42 -5.51
CA LEU A 78 5.02 -2.35 -5.32
C LEU A 78 5.76 -2.17 -6.65
N ARG A 79 5.31 -2.82 -7.74
CA ARG A 79 5.86 -2.60 -9.07
C ARG A 79 5.68 -1.16 -9.55
N GLU A 80 4.50 -0.57 -9.32
CA GLU A 80 4.23 0.82 -9.66
C GLU A 80 5.14 1.79 -8.90
N GLN A 81 5.29 1.58 -7.58
CA GLN A 81 6.19 2.39 -6.76
C GLN A 81 7.65 2.23 -7.19
N ALA A 82 8.10 1.01 -7.44
CA ALA A 82 9.46 0.72 -7.88
C ALA A 82 9.74 1.34 -9.27
N ALA A 83 8.79 1.22 -10.20
CA ALA A 83 8.88 1.80 -11.54
C ALA A 83 8.99 3.32 -11.49
N ALA A 84 8.23 3.99 -10.63
CA ALA A 84 8.33 5.44 -10.42
C ALA A 84 9.71 5.89 -9.92
N LEU A 85 10.43 5.01 -9.21
CA LEU A 85 11.80 5.23 -8.74
C LEU A 85 12.88 4.78 -9.74
N GLY A 86 12.48 4.27 -10.90
CA GLY A 86 13.38 3.75 -11.92
C GLY A 86 14.06 2.43 -11.56
N ALA A 87 13.50 1.68 -10.61
CA ALA A 87 13.97 0.35 -10.25
C ALA A 87 13.46 -0.68 -11.27
N ASN A 88 14.35 -1.58 -11.73
CA ASN A 88 13.99 -2.66 -12.65
C ASN A 88 13.65 -3.98 -11.93
N GLY A 89 13.67 -3.97 -10.60
CA GLY A 89 13.32 -5.11 -9.78
C GLY A 89 12.79 -4.73 -8.40
N ILE A 90 12.00 -5.64 -7.83
CA ILE A 90 11.60 -5.63 -6.42
C ILE A 90 12.07 -6.92 -5.78
N LEU A 91 12.76 -6.80 -4.65
CA LEU A 91 13.15 -7.94 -3.83
C LEU A 91 12.19 -8.03 -2.65
N LEU A 92 11.36 -9.07 -2.64
CA LEU A 92 10.41 -9.32 -1.57
C LEU A 92 11.18 -9.63 -0.27
N GLN A 93 10.85 -8.91 0.80
CA GLN A 93 11.50 -9.07 2.09
C GLN A 93 10.61 -9.81 3.08
N ARG A 94 9.37 -9.35 3.23
CA ARG A 94 8.40 -9.95 4.15
C ARG A 94 6.97 -9.59 3.79
N VAL A 95 6.07 -10.49 4.13
CA VAL A 95 4.64 -10.24 4.26
C VAL A 95 4.34 -10.23 5.77
N TYR A 96 3.63 -9.23 6.24
CA TYR A 96 3.30 -9.11 7.65
C TYR A 96 1.91 -8.53 7.84
N ASP A 97 1.36 -8.83 9.00
CA ASP A 97 0.02 -8.44 9.36
C ASP A 97 0.05 -7.30 10.37
N VAL A 98 -0.75 -6.29 10.13
CA VAL A 98 -0.95 -5.17 11.03
C VAL A 98 -2.40 -5.19 11.50
N SER A 99 -2.59 -5.25 12.80
CA SER A 99 -3.94 -5.12 13.35
C SER A 99 -4.48 -3.72 13.07
N ALA A 100 -5.58 -3.64 12.36
CA ALA A 100 -6.28 -2.39 12.03
C ALA A 100 -7.43 -2.10 13.01
N GLY A 101 -7.55 -2.87 14.08
CA GLY A 101 -8.64 -2.81 15.03
C GLY A 101 -9.53 -4.03 14.98
N ALA A 102 -10.73 -3.91 15.50
CA ALA A 102 -11.75 -4.94 15.44
C ALA A 102 -13.05 -4.33 14.92
N LEU A 103 -13.76 -5.05 14.06
CA LEU A 103 -15.09 -4.68 13.65
C LEU A 103 -16.09 -5.58 14.39
N ALA A 104 -17.02 -4.99 15.10
CA ALA A 104 -18.17 -5.70 15.64
C ALA A 104 -19.42 -5.21 14.90
N ILE A 105 -20.15 -6.13 14.32
CA ILE A 105 -21.46 -5.85 13.75
C ILE A 105 -22.49 -6.36 14.75
N GLY A 106 -23.08 -5.43 15.48
CA GLY A 106 -24.20 -5.70 16.39
C GLY A 106 -25.37 -4.77 16.05
N GLY A 107 -26.58 -5.26 16.10
CA GLY A 107 -27.78 -4.46 15.83
C GLY A 107 -27.99 -3.41 16.90
N GLY A 108 -27.38 -2.23 16.78
CA GLY A 108 -27.59 -1.18 17.75
C GLY A 108 -26.57 -0.06 17.81
N GLY A 109 -25.53 -0.06 17.02
CA GLY A 109 -24.59 1.07 17.00
C GLY A 109 -23.15 0.67 16.80
N PHE A 110 -22.46 1.48 16.02
CA PHE A 110 -21.03 1.35 15.78
C PHE A 110 -20.29 2.26 16.77
N GLY A 111 -19.37 1.72 17.54
CA GLY A 111 -18.47 2.50 18.39
C GLY A 111 -17.03 2.07 18.12
N TYR A 112 -16.15 3.01 17.87
CA TYR A 112 -14.72 2.79 17.70
C TYR A 112 -13.95 3.46 18.84
N SER A 113 -13.12 2.71 19.53
CA SER A 113 -12.22 3.26 20.54
C SER A 113 -10.88 2.55 20.49
N GLY A 114 -9.89 3.23 19.93
CA GLY A 114 -8.46 2.96 19.99
C GLY A 114 -8.00 1.53 19.65
N HIS A 115 -8.14 0.60 20.59
CA HIS A 115 -7.70 -0.79 20.45
C HIS A 115 -8.79 -1.81 20.81
N SER A 116 -9.98 -1.35 21.16
CA SER A 116 -11.08 -2.22 21.56
C SER A 116 -12.41 -1.68 21.08
N PHE A 117 -13.23 -2.59 20.62
CA PHE A 117 -14.58 -2.31 20.16
C PHE A 117 -15.59 -2.90 21.14
N TYR A 118 -16.55 -2.09 21.59
CA TYR A 118 -17.62 -2.51 22.46
C TYR A 118 -18.96 -2.41 21.73
N GLY A 119 -19.67 -3.52 21.64
CA GLY A 119 -21.06 -3.57 21.18
C GLY A 119 -21.84 -4.55 22.04
N GLY A 120 -22.84 -4.08 22.75
CA GLY A 120 -23.74 -4.94 23.50
C GLY A 120 -24.83 -5.55 22.60
N GLY A 121 -24.87 -6.87 22.52
CA GLY A 121 -25.90 -7.63 21.80
C GLY A 121 -25.31 -8.43 20.63
N GLY A 122 -25.28 -9.74 20.72
CA GLY A 122 -24.95 -10.73 19.69
C GLY A 122 -23.78 -10.35 18.77
N ASN A 123 -22.56 -10.36 19.30
CA ASN A 123 -21.39 -9.92 18.54
C ASN A 123 -20.92 -10.96 17.53
N ILE A 124 -21.11 -10.68 16.25
CA ILE A 124 -20.26 -11.23 15.20
C ILE A 124 -19.16 -10.20 14.99
N GLY A 125 -18.06 -10.30 15.67
CA GLY A 125 -16.94 -9.39 15.57
C GLY A 125 -15.64 -10.15 15.44
N GLY A 126 -14.72 -9.65 14.60
CA GLY A 126 -13.40 -10.21 14.44
C GLY A 126 -12.33 -9.12 14.28
N PRO A 127 -11.06 -9.46 14.52
CA PRO A 127 -9.98 -8.52 14.27
C PRO A 127 -9.90 -8.18 12.79
N LEU A 128 -9.79 -6.88 12.48
CA LEU A 128 -9.41 -6.42 11.16
C LEU A 128 -7.90 -6.55 11.02
N ILE A 129 -7.48 -7.36 10.08
CA ILE A 129 -6.07 -7.58 9.80
C ILE A 129 -5.75 -6.98 8.43
N ASN A 130 -4.85 -6.01 8.43
CA ASN A 130 -4.28 -5.47 7.20
C ASN A 130 -3.02 -6.26 6.85
N HIS A 131 -3.07 -6.95 5.73
CA HIS A 131 -1.91 -7.61 5.16
C HIS A 131 -1.05 -6.57 4.45
N ARG A 132 0.24 -6.58 4.73
CA ARG A 132 1.21 -5.68 4.09
C ARG A 132 2.36 -6.47 3.49
N VAL A 133 2.85 -5.98 2.36
CA VAL A 133 4.02 -6.55 1.68
C VAL A 133 5.10 -5.50 1.65
N GLN A 134 6.25 -5.84 2.22
CA GLN A 134 7.44 -5.00 2.19
C GLN A 134 8.46 -5.57 1.22
N ALA A 135 9.03 -4.71 0.40
CA ALA A 135 10.07 -5.06 -0.57
C ALA A 135 11.14 -3.97 -0.65
N ALA A 136 12.31 -4.34 -1.16
CA ALA A 136 13.30 -3.38 -1.59
C ALA A 136 13.15 -3.15 -3.10
N ALA A 137 13.05 -1.89 -3.52
CA ALA A 137 13.20 -1.47 -4.90
C ALA A 137 14.69 -1.54 -5.25
N ILE A 138 15.03 -2.34 -6.25
CA ILE A 138 16.41 -2.62 -6.63
C ILE A 138 16.65 -2.33 -8.11
N TYR A 139 17.90 -2.04 -8.44
CA TYR A 139 18.36 -2.00 -9.80
C TYR A 139 19.39 -3.12 -10.03
N VAL A 140 19.03 -4.04 -10.89
CA VAL A 140 19.86 -5.18 -11.29
C VAL A 140 20.65 -4.80 -12.53
N ARG A 141 21.96 -5.00 -12.48
CA ARG A 141 22.89 -4.75 -13.59
C ARG A 141 23.04 -5.97 -14.49
#